data_da2e76e34d3611f2740b1a3ca95c0459
#
_entry.id   da2e76e34d3611f2740b1a3ca95c0459
#
_cell.length_a   1.000
_cell.length_b   1.000
_cell.length_c   1.000
_cell.angle_alpha   90.00
_cell.angle_beta   90.00
_cell.angle_gamma   90.00
#
_symmetry.space_group_name_H-M   'P 1'
#
loop_
_entity.id
_entity.type
_entity.pdbx_description
1 polymer ?
#
loop_
_entity_poly.entity_id
_entity_poly.type
_entity_poly.pdbx_seq_one_letter_code
_entity_poly.pdbx_strand_id
1 'polypeptide(L)'
;GGAVVRASGYRQFRSTPYASPRAVFSAGGWNGIVKDTKDKAKFLKKLGINTNLAPIADVAYDSSNFIYNRSFSTNAADTSRYINLVNNMKREDMISSLKHFPGYGNNGDTHTNLIHDYRSYNSFKKRDLKPFQAGIRSGCDMIMVSHNIVHCFDSKNPASISPKVNKYIRNTMGFKGVIVTDSLSMAGVRSFTGSEGESAVRAVQAGDDLLCTQHYKETYQALLRAYKTKRISKKRINASVKRILMMKYRRGLNGRFAVRRR
;
A
#
# COMPACT_ATOMS: atom_id res chain seq x y z
N GLY A 1 -7.77 -0.11 5.92
CA GLY A 1 -8.22 -1.10 6.15
C GLY A 1 -9.20 -1.65 7.14
N GLY A 2 -10.48 -1.61 6.85
CA GLY A 2 -11.49 -2.31 7.60
C GLY A 2 -11.56 -1.89 9.07
N ALA A 3 -11.44 -2.86 9.98
CA ALA A 3 -11.54 -2.65 11.42
C ALA A 3 -10.37 -1.87 12.06
N VAL A 4 -9.34 -1.54 11.31
CA VAL A 4 -8.23 -0.73 11.85
C VAL A 4 -8.68 0.71 12.04
N VAL A 5 -8.53 1.22 13.25
CA VAL A 5 -8.89 2.60 13.63
C VAL A 5 -8.08 3.61 12.81
N ARG A 6 -8.78 4.58 12.23
CA ARG A 6 -8.24 5.71 11.45
C ARG A 6 -9.15 6.92 11.70
N ALA A 7 -9.22 7.86 10.77
CA ALA A 7 -10.08 9.04 10.89
C ALA A 7 -11.53 8.70 11.34
N SER A 8 -12.11 7.60 10.84
CA SER A 8 -13.44 7.14 11.24
C SER A 8 -13.55 6.61 12.69
N GLY A 9 -12.43 6.38 13.37
CA GLY A 9 -12.41 5.97 14.77
C GLY A 9 -12.53 7.13 15.76
N TYR A 10 -12.40 8.37 15.28
CA TYR A 10 -12.55 9.56 16.10
C TYR A 10 -14.02 10.01 16.09
N ARG A 11 -14.69 10.01 17.25
CA ARG A 11 -16.11 10.34 17.38
C ARG A 11 -16.47 11.72 16.81
N GLN A 12 -15.55 12.68 16.87
CA GLN A 12 -15.72 14.02 16.29
C GLN A 12 -15.88 14.02 14.75
N PHE A 13 -15.39 12.99 14.07
CA PHE A 13 -15.53 12.86 12.62
C PHE A 13 -16.64 11.90 12.22
N ARG A 14 -16.88 10.86 13.02
CA ARG A 14 -17.91 9.85 12.76
C ARG A 14 -18.35 9.18 14.06
N SER A 15 -19.65 9.06 14.25
CA SER A 15 -20.25 8.45 15.46
C SER A 15 -19.88 6.96 15.62
N THR A 16 -19.78 6.23 14.50
CA THR A 16 -19.48 4.79 14.48
C THR A 16 -18.36 4.50 13.48
N PRO A 17 -17.29 3.80 13.87
CA PRO A 17 -16.24 3.39 12.94
C PRO A 17 -16.76 2.51 11.80
N TYR A 18 -16.06 2.51 10.68
CA TYR A 18 -16.38 1.61 9.57
C TYR A 18 -16.11 0.15 9.94
N ALA A 19 -17.03 -0.72 9.57
CA ALA A 19 -16.88 -2.16 9.71
C ALA A 19 -15.80 -2.73 8.76
N SER A 20 -15.35 -3.96 9.05
CA SER A 20 -14.45 -4.68 8.15
C SER A 20 -15.14 -5.00 6.81
N PRO A 21 -14.38 -5.18 5.72
CA PRO A 21 -14.96 -5.58 4.43
C PRO A 21 -15.76 -6.89 4.51
N ARG A 22 -15.32 -7.84 5.35
CA ARG A 22 -16.07 -9.10 5.59
C ARG A 22 -17.43 -8.84 6.20
N ALA A 23 -17.49 -8.04 7.27
CA ALA A 23 -18.73 -7.70 7.95
C ALA A 23 -19.69 -6.93 7.03
N VAL A 24 -19.17 -5.99 6.24
CA VAL A 24 -19.96 -5.26 5.24
C VAL A 24 -20.55 -6.20 4.19
N PHE A 25 -19.76 -7.16 3.71
CA PHE A 25 -20.22 -8.14 2.74
C PHE A 25 -21.24 -9.10 3.33
N SER A 26 -21.01 -9.59 4.54
CA SER A 26 -21.95 -10.46 5.25
C SER A 26 -23.31 -9.80 5.44
N ALA A 27 -23.34 -8.48 5.74
CA ALA A 27 -24.57 -7.75 5.99
C ALA A 27 -25.31 -7.31 4.71
N GLY A 28 -24.61 -7.06 3.60
CA GLY A 28 -25.22 -6.42 2.40
C GLY A 28 -24.66 -6.91 1.06
N GLY A 29 -23.89 -7.98 1.04
CA GLY A 29 -23.32 -8.54 -0.18
C GLY A 29 -22.49 -7.52 -0.98
N TRP A 30 -22.46 -7.70 -2.29
CA TRP A 30 -21.73 -6.81 -3.20
C TRP A 30 -22.29 -5.39 -3.22
N ASN A 31 -23.60 -5.21 -3.08
CA ASN A 31 -24.23 -3.91 -3.00
C ASN A 31 -23.81 -3.17 -1.71
N GLY A 32 -23.67 -3.88 -0.60
CA GLY A 32 -23.10 -3.36 0.64
C GLY A 32 -21.68 -2.83 0.45
N ILE A 33 -20.82 -3.58 -0.25
CA ILE A 33 -19.44 -3.15 -0.57
C ILE A 33 -19.43 -1.88 -1.44
N VAL A 34 -20.32 -1.80 -2.45
CA VAL A 34 -20.47 -0.59 -3.29
C VAL A 34 -20.82 0.62 -2.45
N LYS A 35 -21.87 0.49 -1.61
CA LYS A 35 -22.34 1.58 -0.74
C LYS A 35 -21.28 2.02 0.26
N ASP A 36 -20.63 1.07 0.94
CA ASP A 36 -19.56 1.32 1.91
C ASP A 36 -18.36 2.04 1.27
N THR A 37 -17.95 1.61 0.07
CA THR A 37 -16.82 2.23 -0.64
C THR A 37 -17.13 3.68 -1.02
N LYS A 38 -18.34 3.96 -1.52
CA LYS A 38 -18.79 5.33 -1.84
C LYS A 38 -18.84 6.20 -0.61
N ASP A 39 -19.40 5.69 0.49
CA ASP A 39 -19.51 6.43 1.75
C ASP A 39 -18.13 6.77 2.33
N LYS A 40 -17.20 5.81 2.32
CA LYS A 40 -15.80 6.04 2.72
C LYS A 40 -15.11 7.12 1.89
N ALA A 41 -15.30 7.11 0.57
CA ALA A 41 -14.73 8.12 -0.31
C ALA A 41 -15.30 9.51 0.00
N LYS A 42 -16.62 9.64 0.13
CA LYS A 42 -17.28 10.89 0.50
C LYS A 42 -16.80 11.41 1.86
N PHE A 43 -16.71 10.52 2.86
CA PHE A 43 -16.24 10.87 4.19
C PHE A 43 -14.81 11.41 4.16
N LEU A 44 -13.88 10.75 3.46
CA LEU A 44 -12.50 11.21 3.34
C LEU A 44 -12.40 12.55 2.60
N LYS A 45 -13.15 12.71 1.50
CA LYS A 45 -13.21 13.99 0.76
C LYS A 45 -13.69 15.15 1.62
N LYS A 46 -14.72 14.93 2.47
CA LYS A 46 -15.21 15.93 3.42
C LYS A 46 -14.12 16.40 4.39
N LEU A 47 -13.17 15.52 4.71
CA LEU A 47 -12.00 15.85 5.54
C LEU A 47 -10.81 16.42 4.73
N GLY A 48 -10.96 16.68 3.43
CA GLY A 48 -9.89 17.15 2.57
C GLY A 48 -8.87 16.07 2.18
N ILE A 49 -9.17 14.79 2.45
CA ILE A 49 -8.28 13.66 2.16
C ILE A 49 -8.61 13.10 0.78
N ASN A 50 -7.63 12.99 -0.09
CA ASN A 50 -7.75 12.48 -1.45
C ASN A 50 -7.06 11.13 -1.70
N THR A 51 -6.47 10.54 -0.67
CA THR A 51 -5.75 9.27 -0.77
C THR A 51 -6.22 8.31 0.32
N ASN A 52 -6.63 7.11 -0.08
CA ASN A 52 -6.96 6.02 0.84
C ASN A 52 -5.96 4.88 0.66
N LEU A 53 -5.21 4.54 1.71
CA LEU A 53 -4.30 3.40 1.71
C LEU A 53 -5.11 2.09 1.84
N ALA A 54 -5.95 1.85 0.87
CA ALA A 54 -6.87 0.72 0.68
C ALA A 54 -7.14 0.54 -0.82
N PRO A 55 -7.66 -0.62 -1.25
CA PRO A 55 -8.13 -1.79 -0.47
C PRO A 55 -7.01 -2.73 -0.04
N ILE A 56 -7.34 -3.63 0.92
CA ILE A 56 -6.46 -4.74 1.32
C ILE A 56 -6.62 -5.88 0.31
N ALA A 57 -5.51 -6.25 -0.30
CA ALA A 57 -5.41 -7.32 -1.29
C ALA A 57 -4.89 -8.64 -0.69
N ASP A 58 -4.50 -8.63 0.60
CA ASP A 58 -4.09 -9.84 1.30
C ASP A 58 -5.20 -10.88 1.35
N VAL A 59 -4.83 -12.14 1.16
CA VAL A 59 -5.71 -13.31 1.28
C VAL A 59 -5.29 -14.07 2.53
N ALA A 60 -6.11 -14.01 3.58
CA ALA A 60 -5.84 -14.68 4.86
C ALA A 60 -6.90 -15.74 5.14
N TYR A 61 -6.46 -16.97 5.42
CA TYR A 61 -7.32 -18.14 5.61
C TYR A 61 -7.30 -18.68 7.05
N ASP A 62 -6.49 -18.12 7.91
CA ASP A 62 -6.44 -18.43 9.33
C ASP A 62 -7.05 -17.28 10.13
N SER A 63 -8.12 -17.55 10.87
CA SER A 63 -8.84 -16.55 11.66
C SER A 63 -8.03 -15.97 12.83
N SER A 64 -7.00 -16.68 13.27
CA SER A 64 -6.07 -16.21 14.32
C SER A 64 -5.04 -15.21 13.78
N ASN A 65 -4.86 -15.11 12.47
CA ASN A 65 -3.86 -14.24 11.86
C ASN A 65 -4.28 -12.77 11.95
N PHE A 66 -3.33 -11.88 12.26
CA PHE A 66 -3.55 -10.44 12.43
C PHE A 66 -4.18 -9.75 11.22
N ILE A 67 -3.96 -10.28 9.99
CA ILE A 67 -4.50 -9.68 8.78
C ILE A 67 -5.92 -10.21 8.44
N TYR A 68 -6.37 -11.30 9.07
CA TYR A 68 -7.64 -11.95 8.75
C TYR A 68 -8.84 -10.99 8.82
N ASN A 69 -9.01 -10.30 9.95
CA ASN A 69 -10.12 -9.37 10.16
C ASN A 69 -10.03 -8.11 9.28
N ARG A 70 -8.89 -7.87 8.65
CA ARG A 70 -8.67 -6.76 7.71
C ARG A 70 -8.88 -7.19 6.26
N SER A 71 -8.62 -8.45 5.93
CA SER A 71 -8.77 -9.02 4.58
C SER A 71 -10.25 -9.22 4.21
N PHE A 72 -10.54 -9.28 2.89
CA PHE A 72 -11.90 -9.47 2.41
C PHE A 72 -12.35 -10.92 2.49
N SER A 73 -11.56 -11.86 1.99
CA SER A 73 -11.92 -13.28 1.89
C SER A 73 -10.72 -14.20 2.14
N THR A 74 -11.00 -15.46 2.42
CA THR A 74 -10.01 -16.56 2.39
C THR A 74 -9.73 -17.02 0.97
N ASN A 75 -10.55 -16.61 0.01
CA ASN A 75 -10.48 -17.00 -1.39
C ASN A 75 -9.89 -15.88 -2.25
N ALA A 76 -8.93 -16.22 -3.09
CA ALA A 76 -8.25 -15.27 -3.98
C ALA A 76 -9.16 -14.73 -5.10
N ALA A 77 -10.13 -15.52 -5.59
CA ALA A 77 -11.05 -15.07 -6.62
C ALA A 77 -12.03 -14.03 -6.07
N ASP A 78 -12.59 -14.28 -4.87
CA ASP A 78 -13.49 -13.34 -4.19
C ASP A 78 -12.75 -12.05 -3.84
N THR A 79 -11.52 -12.16 -3.32
CA THR A 79 -10.67 -11.00 -3.03
C THR A 79 -10.38 -10.23 -4.31
N SER A 80 -10.10 -10.90 -5.43
CA SER A 80 -9.88 -10.25 -6.73
C SER A 80 -11.12 -9.52 -7.24
N ARG A 81 -12.31 -10.11 -7.05
CA ARG A 81 -13.60 -9.46 -7.39
C ARG A 81 -13.83 -8.21 -6.52
N TYR A 82 -13.58 -8.31 -5.22
CA TYR A 82 -13.64 -7.18 -4.30
C TYR A 82 -12.69 -6.05 -4.74
N ILE A 83 -11.43 -6.36 -5.05
CA ILE A 83 -10.43 -5.39 -5.52
C ILE A 83 -10.90 -4.71 -6.81
N ASN A 84 -11.38 -5.47 -7.79
CA ASN A 84 -11.90 -4.91 -9.05
C ASN A 84 -13.06 -3.95 -8.79
N LEU A 85 -14.01 -4.36 -7.94
CA LEU A 85 -15.17 -3.52 -7.60
C LEU A 85 -14.73 -2.21 -6.97
N VAL A 86 -13.89 -2.25 -5.93
CA VAL A 86 -13.43 -1.07 -5.21
C VAL A 86 -12.62 -0.15 -6.10
N ASN A 87 -11.73 -0.68 -6.94
CA ASN A 87 -10.93 0.12 -7.86
C ASN A 87 -11.74 0.73 -9.00
N ASN A 88 -12.77 0.03 -9.50
CA ASN A 88 -13.63 0.57 -10.56
C ASN A 88 -14.52 1.72 -10.08
N MET A 89 -14.66 1.90 -8.77
CA MET A 89 -15.36 3.04 -8.19
C MET A 89 -14.52 4.34 -8.17
N LYS A 90 -13.54 4.45 -9.04
CA LYS A 90 -12.63 5.59 -9.23
C LYS A 90 -13.29 6.93 -9.53
N ARG A 91 -14.57 6.93 -9.89
CA ARG A 91 -15.36 8.17 -10.16
C ARG A 91 -15.45 9.10 -8.95
N GLU A 92 -15.01 8.64 -7.78
CA GLU A 92 -15.00 9.43 -6.55
C GLU A 92 -13.68 10.21 -6.33
N ASP A 93 -12.78 10.32 -7.35
CA ASP A 93 -11.50 11.05 -7.30
C ASP A 93 -10.59 10.68 -6.11
N MET A 94 -10.67 9.43 -5.65
CA MET A 94 -9.88 8.93 -4.54
C MET A 94 -8.71 8.10 -5.05
N ILE A 95 -7.49 8.45 -4.65
CA ILE A 95 -6.29 7.64 -4.91
C ILE A 95 -6.38 6.37 -4.07
N SER A 96 -6.18 5.21 -4.70
CA SER A 96 -6.21 3.89 -4.04
C SER A 96 -4.82 3.28 -3.93
N SER A 97 -4.61 2.44 -2.90
CA SER A 97 -3.38 1.66 -2.72
C SER A 97 -3.70 0.23 -2.38
N LEU A 98 -3.30 -0.71 -3.24
CA LEU A 98 -3.35 -2.14 -2.93
C LEU A 98 -2.31 -2.48 -1.89
N LYS A 99 -2.66 -3.28 -0.87
CA LYS A 99 -1.72 -3.65 0.18
C LYS A 99 -2.02 -5.02 0.76
N HIS A 100 -1.01 -5.70 1.27
CA HIS A 100 0.42 -5.36 1.41
C HIS A 100 1.23 -6.31 0.52
N PHE A 101 1.80 -5.82 -0.57
CA PHE A 101 2.51 -6.65 -1.53
C PHE A 101 3.75 -7.32 -0.90
N PRO A 102 4.04 -8.60 -1.18
CA PRO A 102 3.35 -9.52 -2.13
C PRO A 102 2.17 -10.30 -1.52
N GLY A 103 1.75 -10.02 -0.32
CA GLY A 103 0.66 -10.65 0.42
C GLY A 103 1.15 -11.36 1.69
N TYR A 104 0.58 -10.99 2.83
CA TYR A 104 0.93 -11.62 4.11
C TYR A 104 0.51 -13.09 4.18
N GLY A 105 -0.64 -13.44 3.57
CA GLY A 105 -1.23 -14.76 3.76
C GLY A 105 -1.52 -15.02 5.24
N ASN A 106 -0.93 -16.10 5.78
CA ASN A 106 -0.97 -16.41 7.21
C ASN A 106 0.37 -16.18 7.91
N ASN A 107 1.20 -15.28 7.39
CA ASN A 107 2.51 -15.01 7.96
C ASN A 107 2.44 -14.01 9.14
N GLY A 108 3.56 -13.80 9.83
CA GLY A 108 3.64 -12.94 11.01
C GLY A 108 3.47 -11.45 10.74
N ASP A 109 3.32 -10.69 11.83
CA ASP A 109 3.13 -9.24 11.81
C ASP A 109 4.48 -8.49 11.80
N THR A 110 4.74 -7.73 10.76
CA THR A 110 5.98 -6.93 10.61
C THR A 110 5.99 -5.64 11.45
N HIS A 111 4.90 -5.33 12.15
CA HIS A 111 4.90 -4.22 13.10
C HIS A 111 5.86 -4.45 14.27
N THR A 112 6.01 -5.69 14.70
CA THR A 112 6.79 -6.09 15.88
C THR A 112 8.15 -6.69 15.56
N ASN A 113 8.26 -7.44 14.46
CA ASN A 113 9.45 -8.22 14.14
C ASN A 113 9.77 -8.22 12.64
N LEU A 114 11.02 -8.59 12.32
CA LEU A 114 11.41 -8.98 10.97
C LEU A 114 10.85 -10.38 10.69
N ILE A 115 10.02 -10.50 9.68
CA ILE A 115 9.31 -11.74 9.35
C ILE A 115 9.90 -12.34 8.07
N HIS A 116 10.23 -13.63 8.15
CA HIS A 116 10.67 -14.43 7.01
C HIS A 116 9.49 -15.23 6.45
N ASP A 117 9.30 -15.19 5.14
CA ASP A 117 8.27 -15.93 4.43
C ASP A 117 8.94 -16.94 3.47
N TYR A 118 8.77 -18.21 3.78
CA TYR A 118 9.37 -19.33 3.02
C TYR A 118 8.42 -19.97 2.02
N ARG A 119 7.23 -19.39 1.82
CA ARG A 119 6.27 -19.91 0.84
C ARG A 119 6.88 -19.91 -0.56
N SER A 120 6.55 -20.93 -1.34
CA SER A 120 7.02 -21.05 -2.71
C SER A 120 6.43 -19.97 -3.62
N TYR A 121 7.13 -19.60 -4.67
CA TYR A 121 6.62 -18.69 -5.71
C TYR A 121 5.29 -19.20 -6.31
N ASN A 122 5.13 -20.51 -6.48
CA ASN A 122 3.91 -21.09 -6.99
C ASN A 122 2.70 -20.86 -6.06
N SER A 123 2.93 -20.89 -4.73
CA SER A 123 1.91 -20.54 -3.74
C SER A 123 1.46 -19.08 -3.93
N PHE A 124 2.39 -18.13 -4.03
CA PHE A 124 2.08 -16.73 -4.31
C PHE A 124 1.32 -16.55 -5.62
N LYS A 125 1.80 -17.16 -6.70
CA LYS A 125 1.18 -17.08 -8.04
C LYS A 125 -0.25 -17.60 -8.04
N LYS A 126 -0.50 -18.72 -7.36
CA LYS A 126 -1.84 -19.34 -7.32
C LYS A 126 -2.83 -18.55 -6.46
N ARG A 127 -2.37 -17.77 -5.48
CA ARG A 127 -3.24 -17.14 -4.49
C ARG A 127 -2.96 -15.64 -4.32
N ASP A 128 -1.85 -15.28 -3.67
CA ASP A 128 -1.63 -13.93 -3.14
C ASP A 128 -1.46 -12.87 -4.24
N LEU A 129 -0.85 -13.22 -5.38
CA LEU A 129 -0.64 -12.29 -6.48
C LEU A 129 -1.91 -12.01 -7.32
N LYS A 130 -2.93 -12.87 -7.25
CA LYS A 130 -4.16 -12.71 -8.06
C LYS A 130 -4.92 -11.43 -7.75
N PRO A 131 -5.18 -11.04 -6.49
CA PRO A 131 -5.81 -9.77 -6.17
C PRO A 131 -5.00 -8.56 -6.62
N PHE A 132 -3.67 -8.60 -6.48
CA PHE A 132 -2.81 -7.52 -7.00
C PHE A 132 -2.88 -7.41 -8.52
N GLN A 133 -2.83 -8.54 -9.23
CA GLN A 133 -2.97 -8.53 -10.68
C GLN A 133 -4.35 -8.02 -11.11
N ALA A 134 -5.42 -8.38 -10.41
CA ALA A 134 -6.76 -7.84 -10.63
C ALA A 134 -6.79 -6.32 -10.44
N GLY A 135 -6.18 -5.81 -9.37
CA GLY A 135 -6.09 -4.39 -9.11
C GLY A 135 -5.24 -3.61 -10.13
N ILE A 136 -4.16 -4.20 -10.63
CA ILE A 136 -3.36 -3.60 -11.72
C ILE A 136 -4.21 -3.50 -12.99
N ARG A 137 -4.92 -4.54 -13.37
CA ARG A 137 -5.82 -4.54 -14.54
C ARG A 137 -6.96 -3.53 -14.41
N SER A 138 -7.52 -3.39 -13.21
CA SER A 138 -8.54 -2.37 -12.94
C SER A 138 -7.95 -0.97 -12.70
N GLY A 139 -6.61 -0.83 -12.86
CA GLY A 139 -5.86 0.43 -12.86
C GLY A 139 -5.76 1.07 -11.47
N CYS A 140 -5.33 0.33 -10.44
CA CYS A 140 -4.96 0.91 -9.15
C CYS A 140 -3.88 1.98 -9.29
N ASP A 141 -3.88 2.94 -8.38
CA ASP A 141 -2.94 4.06 -8.42
C ASP A 141 -1.61 3.71 -7.79
N MET A 142 -1.67 2.98 -6.66
CA MET A 142 -0.50 2.62 -5.86
C MET A 142 -0.51 1.14 -5.48
N ILE A 143 0.70 0.61 -5.25
CA ILE A 143 0.93 -0.67 -4.57
C ILE A 143 1.82 -0.38 -3.37
N MET A 144 1.35 -0.76 -2.18
CA MET A 144 2.12 -0.69 -0.94
C MET A 144 2.84 -2.00 -0.70
N VAL A 145 4.15 -1.91 -0.45
CA VAL A 145 5.04 -3.07 -0.25
C VAL A 145 5.30 -3.28 1.24
N SER A 146 5.14 -4.52 1.70
CA SER A 146 5.35 -4.94 3.10
C SER A 146 6.84 -5.07 3.46
N HIS A 147 7.12 -5.34 4.75
CA HIS A 147 8.48 -5.48 5.26
C HIS A 147 8.93 -6.94 5.48
N ASN A 148 8.18 -7.91 4.97
CA ASN A 148 8.59 -9.32 5.03
C ASN A 148 9.82 -9.57 4.15
N ILE A 149 10.73 -10.44 4.59
CA ILE A 149 11.71 -11.09 3.70
C ILE A 149 11.00 -12.28 3.05
N VAL A 150 10.64 -12.14 1.78
CA VAL A 150 9.93 -13.19 1.03
C VAL A 150 10.93 -13.94 0.17
N HIS A 151 11.35 -15.12 0.65
CA HIS A 151 12.51 -15.85 0.14
C HIS A 151 12.42 -16.17 -1.36
N CYS A 152 11.24 -16.47 -1.88
CA CYS A 152 11.07 -16.77 -3.31
C CYS A 152 11.18 -15.52 -4.23
N PHE A 153 11.16 -14.29 -3.68
CA PHE A 153 11.42 -13.05 -4.42
C PHE A 153 12.81 -12.49 -4.12
N ASP A 154 13.13 -12.35 -2.82
CA ASP A 154 14.43 -11.89 -2.35
C ASP A 154 14.68 -12.42 -0.94
N SER A 155 15.65 -13.33 -0.80
CA SER A 155 16.00 -13.94 0.49
C SER A 155 16.88 -13.04 1.37
N LYS A 156 17.34 -11.90 0.84
CA LYS A 156 18.32 -11.04 1.52
C LYS A 156 17.72 -9.74 2.07
N ASN A 157 16.65 -9.24 1.46
CA ASN A 157 16.10 -7.93 1.81
C ASN A 157 14.59 -8.01 2.10
N PRO A 158 14.09 -7.24 3.08
CA PRO A 158 12.67 -6.95 3.19
C PRO A 158 12.09 -6.46 1.86
N ALA A 159 10.88 -6.86 1.53
CA ALA A 159 10.26 -6.59 0.23
C ALA A 159 10.25 -5.09 -0.12
N SER A 160 9.97 -4.21 0.86
CA SER A 160 9.94 -2.74 0.69
C SER A 160 11.29 -2.09 0.39
N ILE A 161 12.40 -2.79 0.57
CA ILE A 161 13.74 -2.30 0.23
C ILE A 161 14.46 -3.25 -0.74
N SER A 162 13.70 -4.11 -1.43
CA SER A 162 14.21 -5.10 -2.38
C SER A 162 14.13 -4.62 -3.83
N PRO A 163 15.28 -4.43 -4.51
CA PRO A 163 15.28 -4.16 -5.94
C PRO A 163 14.64 -5.27 -6.78
N LYS A 164 14.75 -6.54 -6.32
CA LYS A 164 14.14 -7.69 -7.01
C LYS A 164 12.61 -7.63 -6.96
N VAL A 165 12.03 -7.31 -5.81
CA VAL A 165 10.59 -7.14 -5.63
C VAL A 165 10.08 -5.98 -6.49
N ASN A 166 10.74 -4.83 -6.46
CA ASN A 166 10.38 -3.68 -7.28
C ASN A 166 10.44 -4.01 -8.78
N LYS A 167 11.50 -4.69 -9.23
CA LYS A 167 11.63 -5.17 -10.61
C LYS A 167 10.51 -6.14 -11.00
N TYR A 168 10.11 -7.02 -10.09
CA TYR A 168 9.00 -7.94 -10.30
C TYR A 168 7.68 -7.19 -10.51
N ILE A 169 7.35 -6.24 -9.64
CA ILE A 169 6.15 -5.40 -9.76
C ILE A 169 6.14 -4.64 -11.09
N ARG A 170 7.29 -4.06 -11.49
CA ARG A 170 7.41 -3.26 -12.71
C ARG A 170 7.35 -4.09 -13.98
N ASN A 171 8.19 -5.14 -14.04
CA ASN A 171 8.44 -5.85 -15.29
C ASN A 171 7.53 -7.06 -15.46
N THR A 172 7.35 -7.85 -14.41
CA THR A 172 6.55 -9.10 -14.50
C THR A 172 5.07 -8.81 -14.36
N MET A 173 4.68 -7.96 -13.41
CA MET A 173 3.26 -7.60 -13.24
C MET A 173 2.84 -6.41 -14.11
N GLY A 174 3.77 -5.71 -14.74
CA GLY A 174 3.50 -4.59 -15.66
C GLY A 174 2.98 -3.32 -15.01
N PHE A 175 3.15 -3.14 -13.68
CA PHE A 175 2.63 -1.99 -12.95
C PHE A 175 3.37 -0.69 -13.29
N LYS A 176 2.63 0.33 -13.73
CA LYS A 176 3.17 1.64 -14.13
C LYS A 176 2.87 2.75 -13.11
N GLY A 177 2.07 2.46 -12.07
CA GLY A 177 1.68 3.41 -11.04
C GLY A 177 2.78 3.63 -9.98
N VAL A 178 2.39 4.19 -8.84
CA VAL A 178 3.29 4.54 -7.74
C VAL A 178 3.50 3.33 -6.82
N ILE A 179 4.75 2.98 -6.52
CA ILE A 179 5.08 2.02 -5.46
C ILE A 179 5.35 2.81 -4.19
N VAL A 180 4.70 2.42 -3.08
CA VAL A 180 4.84 3.05 -1.78
C VAL A 180 5.26 2.01 -0.74
N THR A 181 6.13 2.38 0.18
CA THR A 181 6.48 1.50 1.31
C THR A 181 5.33 1.42 2.31
N ASP A 182 5.23 0.34 3.08
CA ASP A 182 4.56 0.41 4.37
C ASP A 182 5.36 1.31 5.31
N SER A 183 4.88 1.53 6.55
CA SER A 183 5.51 2.50 7.46
C SER A 183 6.96 2.11 7.79
N LEU A 184 7.90 2.98 7.43
CA LEU A 184 9.33 2.76 7.67
C LEU A 184 9.71 2.82 9.17
N SER A 185 8.80 3.27 10.03
CA SER A 185 8.97 3.22 11.49
C SER A 185 8.71 1.83 12.08
N MET A 186 8.16 0.88 11.29
CA MET A 186 7.89 -0.49 11.75
C MET A 186 9.18 -1.24 12.06
N ALA A 187 9.14 -2.07 13.12
CA ALA A 187 10.30 -2.81 13.60
C ALA A 187 10.90 -3.73 12.52
N GLY A 188 10.06 -4.35 11.69
CA GLY A 188 10.50 -5.29 10.65
C GLY A 188 11.52 -4.74 9.65
N VAL A 189 11.48 -3.45 9.30
CA VAL A 189 12.46 -2.84 8.40
C VAL A 189 13.50 -2.02 9.14
N ARG A 190 13.10 -1.34 10.23
CA ARG A 190 14.00 -0.48 11.01
C ARG A 190 15.11 -1.28 11.70
N SER A 191 14.79 -2.43 12.28
CA SER A 191 15.80 -3.31 12.89
C SER A 191 16.80 -3.86 11.86
N PHE A 192 16.34 -4.07 10.61
CA PHE A 192 17.17 -4.55 9.53
C PHE A 192 18.15 -3.49 9.00
N THR A 193 17.78 -2.21 9.00
CA THR A 193 18.56 -1.12 8.41
C THR A 193 19.26 -0.25 9.45
N GLY A 194 18.91 -0.36 10.72
CA GLY A 194 19.43 0.43 11.83
C GLY A 194 18.72 1.78 12.04
N SER A 195 18.10 2.36 11.02
CA SER A 195 17.37 3.63 11.14
C SER A 195 16.29 3.79 10.09
N GLU A 196 15.30 4.64 10.37
CA GLU A 196 14.26 4.98 9.39
C GLU A 196 14.82 5.76 8.19
N GLY A 197 15.84 6.60 8.43
CA GLY A 197 16.53 7.32 7.37
C GLY A 197 17.25 6.39 6.38
N GLU A 198 17.96 5.37 6.87
CA GLU A 198 18.61 4.37 6.00
C GLU A 198 17.58 3.47 5.31
N SER A 199 16.48 3.11 6.00
CA SER A 199 15.36 2.41 5.36
C SER A 199 14.82 3.20 4.16
N ALA A 200 14.65 4.50 4.31
CA ALA A 200 14.18 5.40 3.26
C ALA A 200 15.14 5.46 2.06
N VAL A 201 16.44 5.58 2.32
CA VAL A 201 17.46 5.58 1.26
C VAL A 201 17.42 4.27 0.48
N ARG A 202 17.39 3.13 1.17
CA ARG A 202 17.34 1.80 0.54
C ARG A 202 16.05 1.56 -0.22
N ALA A 203 14.91 2.04 0.28
CA ALA A 203 13.63 1.94 -0.42
C ALA A 203 13.65 2.71 -1.76
N VAL A 204 14.16 3.95 -1.76
CA VAL A 204 14.31 4.72 -3.01
C VAL A 204 15.30 4.06 -3.96
N GLN A 205 16.42 3.52 -3.46
CA GLN A 205 17.36 2.77 -4.28
C GLN A 205 16.72 1.51 -4.89
N ALA A 206 15.87 0.81 -4.11
CA ALA A 206 15.15 -0.37 -4.57
C ALA A 206 14.12 -0.08 -5.67
N GLY A 207 13.56 1.12 -5.68
CA GLY A 207 12.59 1.52 -6.72
C GLY A 207 11.27 2.06 -6.22
N ASP A 208 11.08 2.20 -4.90
CA ASP A 208 9.88 2.82 -4.32
C ASP A 208 9.81 4.30 -4.68
N ASP A 209 8.61 4.79 -4.91
CA ASP A 209 8.36 6.16 -5.35
C ASP A 209 7.90 7.07 -4.21
N LEU A 210 7.11 6.52 -3.27
CA LEU A 210 6.65 7.19 -2.07
C LEU A 210 7.09 6.43 -0.82
N LEU A 211 7.31 7.15 0.25
CA LEU A 211 7.73 6.61 1.54
C LEU A 211 6.68 6.94 2.61
N CYS A 212 6.20 5.93 3.31
CA CYS A 212 5.38 6.11 4.49
C CYS A 212 6.31 6.22 5.71
N THR A 213 6.37 7.39 6.33
CA THR A 213 7.31 7.67 7.43
C THR A 213 6.64 8.49 8.53
N GLN A 214 7.05 8.28 9.78
CA GLN A 214 6.66 9.12 10.92
C GLN A 214 7.69 10.22 11.20
N HIS A 215 8.97 9.96 10.91
CA HIS A 215 10.08 10.87 11.15
C HIS A 215 10.52 11.55 9.82
N TYR A 216 9.60 12.33 9.21
CA TYR A 216 9.81 12.89 7.87
C TYR A 216 11.05 13.80 7.77
N LYS A 217 11.40 14.53 8.82
CA LYS A 217 12.61 15.39 8.84
C LYS A 217 13.89 14.57 8.73
N GLU A 218 14.02 13.52 9.54
CA GLU A 218 15.14 12.56 9.48
C GLU A 218 15.23 11.89 8.11
N THR A 219 14.11 11.37 7.64
CA THR A 219 13.98 10.72 6.33
C THR A 219 14.40 11.65 5.19
N TYR A 220 13.90 12.89 5.20
CA TYR A 220 14.27 13.89 4.20
C TYR A 220 15.77 14.20 4.22
N GLN A 221 16.35 14.43 5.39
CA GLN A 221 17.80 14.72 5.53
C GLN A 221 18.65 13.52 5.06
N ALA A 222 18.23 12.30 5.35
CA ALA A 222 18.92 11.08 4.87
C ALA A 222 18.89 11.00 3.34
N LEU A 223 17.74 11.23 2.71
CA LEU A 223 17.60 11.25 1.26
C LEU A 223 18.43 12.37 0.61
N LEU A 224 18.43 13.57 1.20
CA LEU A 224 19.20 14.70 0.71
C LEU A 224 20.72 14.41 0.76
N ARG A 225 21.20 13.83 1.88
CA ARG A 225 22.60 13.37 1.98
C ARG A 225 22.92 12.30 0.93
N ALA A 226 22.03 11.30 0.79
CA ALA A 226 22.22 10.23 -0.19
C ALA A 226 22.25 10.76 -1.65
N TYR A 227 21.48 11.78 -1.95
CA TYR A 227 21.55 12.48 -3.24
C TYR A 227 22.87 13.23 -3.43
N LYS A 228 23.30 14.04 -2.44
CA LYS A 228 24.57 14.79 -2.48
C LYS A 228 25.78 13.88 -2.60
N THR A 229 25.76 12.72 -1.95
CA THR A 229 26.83 11.70 -2.00
C THR A 229 26.69 10.71 -3.16
N LYS A 230 25.76 10.96 -4.09
CA LYS A 230 25.52 10.13 -5.29
C LYS A 230 25.05 8.69 -5.00
N ARG A 231 24.62 8.38 -3.77
CA ARG A 231 23.97 7.09 -3.44
C ARG A 231 22.61 6.95 -4.13
N ILE A 232 21.91 8.08 -4.40
CA ILE A 232 20.67 8.13 -5.17
C ILE A 232 20.89 9.08 -6.35
N SER A 233 20.62 8.61 -7.57
CA SER A 233 20.80 9.44 -8.77
C SER A 233 19.60 10.39 -9.00
N LYS A 234 19.86 11.55 -9.61
CA LYS A 234 18.82 12.49 -10.08
C LYS A 234 17.80 11.77 -10.99
N LYS A 235 18.26 10.86 -11.86
CA LYS A 235 17.40 10.06 -12.75
C LYS A 235 16.40 9.22 -11.92
N ARG A 236 16.84 8.62 -10.80
CA ARG A 236 15.99 7.81 -9.92
C ARG A 236 14.90 8.68 -9.26
N ILE A 237 15.29 9.85 -8.72
CA ILE A 237 14.35 10.80 -8.10
C ILE A 237 13.33 11.29 -9.14
N ASN A 238 13.80 11.73 -10.30
CA ASN A 238 12.93 12.24 -11.37
C ASN A 238 11.92 11.18 -11.85
N ALA A 239 12.33 9.91 -11.90
CA ALA A 239 11.43 8.82 -12.26
C ALA A 239 10.29 8.64 -11.24
N SER A 240 10.56 8.78 -9.94
CA SER A 240 9.54 8.75 -8.89
C SER A 240 8.63 9.99 -8.96
N VAL A 241 9.19 11.17 -9.04
CA VAL A 241 8.44 12.43 -9.14
C VAL A 241 7.49 12.40 -10.35
N LYS A 242 7.97 11.92 -11.51
CA LYS A 242 7.13 11.78 -12.71
C LYS A 242 5.91 10.88 -12.45
N ARG A 243 6.09 9.72 -11.80
CA ARG A 243 4.96 8.81 -11.50
C ARG A 243 3.97 9.44 -10.53
N ILE A 244 4.47 10.12 -9.50
CA ILE A 244 3.64 10.81 -8.51
C ILE A 244 2.83 11.93 -9.17
N LEU A 245 3.47 12.77 -9.98
CA LEU A 245 2.79 13.86 -10.69
C LEU A 245 1.77 13.33 -11.69
N MET A 246 2.10 12.28 -12.44
CA MET A 246 1.16 11.63 -13.37
C MET A 246 -0.04 11.02 -12.63
N MET A 247 0.16 10.42 -11.47
CA MET A 247 -0.92 9.92 -10.62
C MET A 247 -1.83 11.08 -10.17
N LYS A 248 -1.24 12.15 -9.65
CA LYS A 248 -2.00 13.35 -9.24
C LYS A 248 -2.78 13.96 -10.41
N TYR A 249 -2.14 14.10 -11.56
CA TYR A 249 -2.77 14.63 -12.77
C TYR A 249 -3.99 13.80 -13.20
N ARG A 250 -3.85 12.46 -13.26
CA ARG A 250 -4.95 11.55 -13.62
C ARG A 250 -6.12 11.59 -12.66
N ARG A 251 -5.92 12.10 -11.45
CA ARG A 251 -6.93 12.25 -10.40
C ARG A 251 -7.43 13.69 -10.24
N GLY A 252 -7.19 14.54 -11.23
CA GLY A 252 -7.64 15.93 -11.19
C GLY A 252 -6.95 16.77 -10.11
N LEU A 253 -5.85 16.29 -9.53
CA LEU A 253 -5.09 16.99 -8.49
C LEU A 253 -3.99 17.88 -9.11
N ASN A 254 -4.23 18.42 -10.28
CA ASN A 254 -3.32 19.24 -11.06
C ASN A 254 -3.41 20.72 -10.65
N GLY A 255 -2.85 21.04 -9.48
CA GLY A 255 -2.36 22.40 -9.23
C GLY A 255 -3.38 23.49 -8.99
N ARG A 256 -4.59 23.24 -8.50
CA ARG A 256 -5.37 24.27 -7.78
C ARG A 256 -4.90 24.44 -6.32
N PHE A 257 -3.60 24.25 -6.08
CA PHE A 257 -2.94 24.92 -4.96
C PHE A 257 -2.60 26.33 -5.42
N ALA A 258 -3.62 27.19 -5.50
CA ALA A 258 -3.36 28.61 -5.35
C ALA A 258 -2.71 28.76 -3.97
N VAL A 259 -1.39 28.93 -3.97
CA VAL A 259 -0.68 29.53 -2.84
C VAL A 259 -1.37 30.88 -2.65
N ARG A 260 -2.32 30.96 -1.73
CA ARG A 260 -2.76 32.25 -1.20
C ARG A 260 -1.50 32.85 -0.56
N ARG A 261 -0.76 33.65 -1.32
CA ARG A 261 0.21 34.57 -0.77
C ARG A 261 -0.57 35.44 0.21
N ARG A 262 -0.34 35.23 1.49
CA ARG A 262 -0.61 36.22 2.52
C ARG A 262 0.54 37.21 2.55
#